data_e929e1c89c753d1826ceed5cd534559d
#
_entry.id   e929e1c89c753d1826ceed5cd534559d
#
_cell.length_a   1.000
_cell.length_b   1.000
_cell.length_c   1.000
_cell.angle_alpha   90.00
_cell.angle_beta   90.00
_cell.angle_gamma   90.00
#
_symmetry.space_group_name_H-M   'P 1'
#
loop_
_entity.id
_entity.type
_entity.pdbx_description
1 polymer ?
#
loop_
_entity_poly.entity_id
_entity_poly.type
_entity_poly.pdbx_seq_one_letter_code
_entity_poly.pdbx_strand_id
1 'polypeptide(L)'
;MEFLLYLTPLGKEIINSVMLANYNVRENAPICRNKEIVGYIKSKDFVICTNNIKNTASPVSYYVNETVYHEATHVAQYCKGSKLNIVTYLDKNKEDNVARSLKVSNSSSSYETEAYYLEDKPKEVLHYLKKFCF
;
A
#
# COMPACT_ATOMS: atom_id res chain seq x y z
N MET A 1 -12.34 10.42 6.83
CA MET A 1 -10.93 10.04 7.00
C MET A 1 -10.06 11.08 6.32
N GLU A 2 -9.09 11.56 7.03
CA GLU A 2 -8.24 12.67 6.56
C GLU A 2 -7.44 12.32 5.30
N PHE A 3 -6.89 11.12 5.21
CA PHE A 3 -6.03 10.77 4.06
C PHE A 3 -6.77 10.89 2.72
N LEU A 4 -8.08 10.75 2.70
CA LEU A 4 -8.87 10.88 1.46
C LEU A 4 -8.72 12.26 0.83
N LEU A 5 -8.44 13.30 1.64
CA LEU A 5 -8.26 14.66 1.15
C LEU A 5 -6.99 14.84 0.32
N TYR A 6 -6.03 13.94 0.47
CA TYR A 6 -4.73 14.00 -0.21
C TYR A 6 -4.67 13.16 -1.47
N LEU A 7 -5.72 12.37 -1.76
CA LEU A 7 -5.67 11.40 -2.86
C LEU A 7 -5.78 12.08 -4.22
N THR A 8 -4.97 11.56 -5.16
CA THR A 8 -5.16 11.83 -6.58
C THR A 8 -6.46 11.18 -7.08
N PRO A 9 -6.98 11.56 -8.27
CA PRO A 9 -8.14 10.86 -8.84
C PRO A 9 -7.92 9.35 -8.96
N LEU A 10 -6.72 8.91 -9.37
CA LEU A 10 -6.39 7.47 -9.42
C LEU A 10 -6.35 6.86 -8.02
N GLY A 11 -5.82 7.59 -7.02
CA GLY A 11 -5.84 7.13 -5.64
C GLY A 11 -7.26 6.90 -5.11
N LYS A 12 -8.18 7.79 -5.47
CA LYS A 12 -9.61 7.61 -5.10
C LYS A 12 -10.22 6.38 -5.76
N GLU A 13 -9.93 6.18 -7.04
CA GLU A 13 -10.38 4.98 -7.78
C GLU A 13 -9.85 3.70 -7.14
N ILE A 14 -8.58 3.71 -6.76
CA ILE A 14 -7.94 2.57 -6.09
C ILE A 14 -8.63 2.27 -4.76
N ILE A 15 -8.88 3.29 -3.94
CA ILE A 15 -9.59 3.10 -2.66
C ILE A 15 -10.99 2.55 -2.89
N ASN A 16 -11.72 3.05 -3.87
CA ASN A 16 -13.04 2.51 -4.21
C ASN A 16 -12.95 1.02 -4.58
N SER A 17 -11.96 0.64 -5.38
CA SER A 17 -11.75 -0.75 -5.77
C SER A 17 -11.41 -1.64 -4.57
N VAL A 18 -10.59 -1.13 -3.63
CA VAL A 18 -10.26 -1.83 -2.39
C VAL A 18 -11.52 -2.08 -1.56
N MET A 19 -12.38 -1.08 -1.43
CA MET A 19 -13.65 -1.20 -0.71
C MET A 19 -14.60 -2.19 -1.39
N LEU A 20 -14.67 -2.17 -2.72
CA LEU A 20 -15.47 -3.12 -3.49
C LEU A 20 -14.95 -4.56 -3.35
N ALA A 21 -13.67 -4.73 -3.08
CA ALA A 21 -13.07 -6.03 -2.79
C ALA A 21 -13.32 -6.49 -1.34
N ASN A 22 -14.21 -5.82 -0.62
CA ASN A 22 -14.63 -6.12 0.75
C ASN A 22 -13.56 -5.88 1.81
N TYR A 23 -12.67 -4.92 1.59
CA TYR A 23 -11.74 -4.47 2.61
C TYR A 23 -12.34 -3.34 3.42
N ASN A 24 -12.08 -3.36 4.73
CA ASN A 24 -12.42 -2.25 5.63
C ASN A 24 -11.28 -1.24 5.60
N VAL A 25 -11.53 -0.07 5.04
CA VAL A 25 -10.54 1.01 4.98
C VAL A 25 -10.58 1.76 6.31
N ARG A 26 -9.45 1.83 7.00
CA ARG A 26 -9.33 2.42 8.33
C ARG A 26 -8.16 3.40 8.38
N GLU A 27 -8.28 4.40 9.24
CA GLU A 27 -7.24 5.41 9.45
C GLU A 27 -6.78 5.40 10.90
N ASN A 28 -5.47 5.48 11.11
CA ASN A 28 -4.86 5.59 12.45
C ASN A 28 -5.33 4.50 13.42
N ALA A 29 -5.48 3.26 12.92
CA ALA A 29 -5.83 2.11 13.75
C ALA A 29 -4.74 1.81 14.81
N PRO A 30 -4.99 0.93 15.80
CA PRO A 30 -4.02 0.67 16.87
C PRO A 30 -2.62 0.25 16.39
N ILE A 31 -2.51 -0.45 15.25
CA ILE A 31 -1.21 -0.82 14.67
C ILE A 31 -0.32 0.42 14.42
N CYS A 32 -0.94 1.57 14.19
CA CYS A 32 -0.24 2.82 13.90
C CYS A 32 0.47 3.43 15.12
N ARG A 33 0.34 2.83 16.31
CA ARG A 33 1.15 3.20 17.48
C ARG A 33 2.63 2.94 17.21
N ASN A 34 2.95 1.97 16.34
CA ASN A 34 4.30 1.82 15.82
C ASN A 34 4.54 2.91 14.80
N LYS A 35 5.43 3.88 15.13
CA LYS A 35 5.67 5.06 14.30
C LYS A 35 6.34 4.75 12.97
N GLU A 36 6.92 3.56 12.81
CA GLU A 36 7.55 3.14 11.56
C GLU A 36 6.55 2.61 10.55
N ILE A 37 5.30 2.33 10.97
CA ILE A 37 4.26 1.81 10.09
C ILE A 37 3.47 2.98 9.53
N VAL A 38 3.39 3.06 8.20
CA VAL A 38 2.59 4.09 7.51
C VAL A 38 1.36 3.50 6.82
N GLY A 39 1.41 2.21 6.47
CA GLY A 39 0.27 1.47 5.92
C GLY A 39 0.37 0.01 6.35
N TYR A 40 -0.77 -0.67 6.38
CA TYR A 40 -0.82 -2.04 6.86
C TYR A 40 -2.07 -2.75 6.36
N ILE A 41 -1.91 -4.02 6.00
CA ILE A 41 -3.05 -4.88 5.68
C ILE A 41 -2.99 -6.10 6.57
N LYS A 42 -4.10 -6.39 7.24
CA LYS A 42 -4.26 -7.62 7.99
C LYS A 42 -5.69 -8.11 7.83
N SER A 43 -5.83 -9.36 7.42
CA SER A 43 -7.15 -9.92 7.09
C SER A 43 -7.84 -9.03 6.07
N LYS A 44 -8.98 -8.44 6.39
CA LYS A 44 -9.72 -7.53 5.50
C LYS A 44 -9.61 -6.07 5.94
N ASP A 45 -8.65 -5.73 6.79
CA ASP A 45 -8.41 -4.35 7.18
C ASP A 45 -7.30 -3.73 6.33
N PHE A 46 -7.62 -2.61 5.71
CA PHE A 46 -6.70 -1.78 4.93
C PHE A 46 -6.47 -0.49 5.74
N VAL A 47 -5.29 -0.35 6.32
CA VAL A 47 -5.01 0.71 7.30
C VAL A 47 -4.01 1.72 6.73
N ILE A 48 -4.34 3.00 6.83
CA ILE A 48 -3.42 4.10 6.55
C ILE A 48 -3.13 4.83 7.85
N CYS A 49 -1.86 4.96 8.18
CA CYS A 49 -1.40 5.64 9.39
C CYS A 49 -1.08 7.10 9.09
N THR A 50 -2.11 7.89 8.83
CA THR A 50 -1.98 9.27 8.36
C THR A 50 -1.15 10.12 9.33
N ASN A 51 -1.33 9.96 10.64
CA ASN A 51 -0.55 10.73 11.61
C ASN A 51 0.94 10.40 11.53
N ASN A 52 1.31 9.14 11.30
CA ASN A 52 2.71 8.77 11.13
C ASN A 52 3.30 9.38 9.85
N ILE A 53 2.51 9.39 8.77
CA ILE A 53 2.93 10.01 7.51
C ILE A 53 3.16 11.50 7.71
N LYS A 54 2.26 12.19 8.41
CA LYS A 54 2.37 13.64 8.66
C LYS A 54 3.58 14.00 9.52
N ASN A 55 4.10 13.06 10.29
CA ASN A 55 5.28 13.28 11.13
C ASN A 55 6.60 13.02 10.40
N THR A 56 6.54 12.64 9.12
CA THR A 56 7.76 12.49 8.30
C THR A 56 8.14 13.81 7.65
N ALA A 57 9.37 13.87 7.11
CA ALA A 57 9.83 15.04 6.36
C ALA A 57 9.29 15.08 4.92
N SER A 58 8.63 14.02 4.46
CA SER A 58 8.11 13.92 3.09
C SER A 58 6.84 14.74 2.90
N PRO A 59 6.55 15.24 1.69
CA PRO A 59 5.27 15.87 1.39
C PRO A 59 4.12 14.90 1.66
N VAL A 60 3.14 15.34 2.43
CA VAL A 60 2.05 14.47 2.91
C VAL A 60 1.27 13.84 1.75
N SER A 61 0.87 14.65 0.78
CA SER A 61 0.08 14.14 -0.36
C SER A 61 0.85 13.06 -1.14
N TYR A 62 2.12 13.31 -1.43
CA TYR A 62 2.95 12.33 -2.12
C TYR A 62 3.03 11.01 -1.35
N TYR A 63 3.30 11.09 -0.05
CA TYR A 63 3.50 9.89 0.76
C TYR A 63 2.19 9.13 1.01
N VAL A 64 1.07 9.85 1.18
CA VAL A 64 -0.25 9.20 1.31
C VAL A 64 -0.57 8.39 0.05
N ASN A 65 -0.41 8.98 -1.13
CA ASN A 65 -0.70 8.28 -2.38
C ASN A 65 0.23 7.07 -2.57
N GLU A 66 1.53 7.25 -2.34
CA GLU A 66 2.50 6.16 -2.43
C GLU A 66 2.12 5.00 -1.50
N THR A 67 1.72 5.32 -0.26
CA THR A 67 1.30 4.32 0.71
C THR A 67 0.03 3.58 0.26
N VAL A 68 -0.95 4.31 -0.27
CA VAL A 68 -2.18 3.71 -0.81
C VAL A 68 -1.85 2.76 -1.96
N TYR A 69 -0.99 3.18 -2.89
CA TYR A 69 -0.60 2.32 -4.03
C TYR A 69 0.14 1.07 -3.55
N HIS A 70 1.02 1.23 -2.57
CA HIS A 70 1.78 0.13 -1.98
C HIS A 70 0.84 -0.91 -1.34
N GLU A 71 -0.05 -0.46 -0.44
CA GLU A 71 -0.96 -1.38 0.26
C GLU A 71 -1.99 -1.98 -0.69
N ALA A 72 -2.45 -1.23 -1.69
CA ALA A 72 -3.38 -1.75 -2.69
C ALA A 72 -2.74 -2.85 -3.55
N THR A 73 -1.43 -2.79 -3.77
CA THR A 73 -0.69 -3.88 -4.43
C THR A 73 -0.85 -5.18 -3.63
N HIS A 74 -0.75 -5.12 -2.31
CA HIS A 74 -0.97 -6.29 -1.46
C HIS A 74 -2.41 -6.81 -1.57
N VAL A 75 -3.40 -5.92 -1.70
CA VAL A 75 -4.78 -6.35 -1.94
C VAL A 75 -4.88 -7.18 -3.22
N ALA A 76 -4.28 -6.69 -4.31
CA ALA A 76 -4.26 -7.43 -5.58
C ALA A 76 -3.59 -8.80 -5.44
N GLN A 77 -2.47 -8.87 -4.70
CA GLN A 77 -1.78 -10.13 -4.41
C GLN A 77 -2.68 -11.09 -3.65
N TYR A 78 -3.36 -10.61 -2.62
CA TYR A 78 -4.25 -11.44 -1.82
C TYR A 78 -5.48 -11.91 -2.61
N CYS A 79 -6.04 -11.06 -3.47
CA CYS A 79 -7.12 -11.45 -4.37
C CYS A 79 -6.68 -12.55 -5.33
N LYS A 80 -5.45 -12.44 -5.86
CA LYS A 80 -4.89 -13.48 -6.73
C LYS A 80 -4.57 -14.75 -5.98
N GLY A 81 -4.22 -14.65 -4.70
CA GLY A 81 -3.78 -15.78 -3.87
C GLY A 81 -2.28 -16.07 -4.00
N SER A 82 -1.52 -15.18 -4.60
CA SER A 82 -0.07 -15.30 -4.78
C SER A 82 0.51 -13.94 -5.16
N LYS A 83 1.84 -13.84 -5.27
CA LYS A 83 2.47 -12.67 -5.88
C LYS A 83 2.00 -12.50 -7.32
N LEU A 84 2.11 -11.28 -7.86
CA LEU A 84 1.63 -10.94 -9.20
C LEU A 84 2.45 -11.58 -10.32
N ASN A 85 3.71 -11.96 -10.04
CA ASN A 85 4.67 -12.51 -11.01
C ASN A 85 5.05 -11.51 -12.09
N ILE A 86 5.24 -10.26 -11.69
CA ILE A 86 5.71 -9.21 -12.59
C ILE A 86 7.23 -9.11 -12.55
N VAL A 87 7.83 -8.61 -13.62
CA VAL A 87 9.26 -8.29 -13.64
C VAL A 87 9.45 -6.99 -12.86
N THR A 88 10.29 -7.04 -11.82
CA THR A 88 10.55 -5.88 -10.97
C THR A 88 12.00 -5.45 -11.08
N TYR A 89 12.21 -4.14 -10.99
CA TYR A 89 13.53 -3.54 -10.89
C TYR A 89 13.48 -2.47 -9.80
N LEU A 90 14.27 -2.67 -8.74
CA LEU A 90 14.31 -1.73 -7.63
C LEU A 90 15.64 -1.01 -7.57
N ASP A 91 15.61 0.30 -7.31
CA ASP A 91 16.82 1.04 -6.97
C ASP A 91 17.25 0.70 -5.53
N LYS A 92 18.44 1.21 -5.15
CA LYS A 92 19.01 0.91 -3.83
C LYS A 92 18.11 1.36 -2.68
N ASN A 93 17.46 2.52 -2.82
CA ASN A 93 16.57 3.03 -1.77
C ASN A 93 15.37 2.12 -1.57
N LYS A 94 14.76 1.63 -2.64
CA LYS A 94 13.63 0.70 -2.56
C LYS A 94 14.05 -0.66 -2.02
N GLU A 95 15.24 -1.16 -2.39
CA GLU A 95 15.78 -2.39 -1.81
C GLU A 95 15.94 -2.27 -0.30
N ASP A 96 16.47 -1.14 0.19
CA ASP A 96 16.61 -0.88 1.62
C ASP A 96 15.24 -0.78 2.31
N ASN A 97 14.23 -0.23 1.64
CA ASN A 97 12.86 -0.17 2.15
C ASN A 97 12.25 -1.56 2.30
N VAL A 98 12.47 -2.45 1.33
CA VAL A 98 12.04 -3.86 1.44
C VAL A 98 12.66 -4.50 2.68
N ALA A 99 13.97 -4.34 2.87
CA ALA A 99 14.67 -4.92 4.01
C ALA A 99 14.10 -4.40 5.35
N ARG A 100 13.78 -3.11 5.43
CA ARG A 100 13.18 -2.54 6.65
C ARG A 100 11.77 -3.04 6.90
N SER A 101 10.94 -3.14 5.86
CA SER A 101 9.57 -3.63 5.98
C SER A 101 9.52 -5.06 6.50
N LEU A 102 10.47 -5.91 6.11
CA LEU A 102 10.53 -7.29 6.58
C LEU A 102 10.84 -7.39 8.08
N LYS A 103 11.38 -6.34 8.70
CA LYS A 103 11.64 -6.30 10.14
C LYS A 103 10.41 -5.96 10.96
N VAL A 104 9.41 -5.28 10.36
CA VAL A 104 8.23 -4.78 11.08
C VAL A 104 6.93 -5.46 10.64
N SER A 105 6.96 -6.31 9.64
CA SER A 105 5.79 -7.04 9.13
C SER A 105 6.15 -8.49 8.86
N ASN A 106 5.12 -9.33 8.74
CA ASN A 106 5.29 -10.75 8.41
C ASN A 106 5.17 -11.03 6.91
N SER A 107 5.28 -10.00 6.08
CA SER A 107 5.19 -10.14 4.64
C SER A 107 6.43 -10.81 4.06
N SER A 108 6.29 -11.51 2.94
CA SER A 108 7.43 -12.12 2.26
C SER A 108 8.18 -11.09 1.42
N SER A 109 9.47 -11.35 1.18
CA SER A 109 10.33 -10.48 0.37
C SER A 109 9.76 -10.26 -1.03
N SER A 110 9.25 -11.32 -1.69
CA SER A 110 8.71 -11.20 -3.05
C SER A 110 7.44 -10.35 -3.11
N TYR A 111 6.59 -10.43 -2.09
CA TYR A 111 5.38 -9.59 -1.99
C TYR A 111 5.77 -8.11 -1.81
N GLU A 112 6.70 -7.84 -0.91
CA GLU A 112 7.16 -6.47 -0.66
C GLU A 112 7.90 -5.89 -1.87
N THR A 113 8.70 -6.69 -2.58
CA THR A 113 9.38 -6.24 -3.79
C THR A 113 8.40 -5.74 -4.84
N GLU A 114 7.33 -6.47 -5.08
CA GLU A 114 6.29 -6.03 -6.03
C GLU A 114 5.60 -4.76 -5.55
N ALA A 115 5.28 -4.67 -4.26
CA ALA A 115 4.61 -3.49 -3.72
C ALA A 115 5.48 -2.23 -3.82
N TYR A 116 6.76 -2.32 -3.50
CA TYR A 116 7.69 -1.20 -3.67
C TYR A 116 7.90 -0.84 -5.13
N TYR A 117 7.90 -1.83 -6.02
CA TYR A 117 8.01 -1.56 -7.46
C TYR A 117 6.80 -0.80 -7.98
N LEU A 118 5.59 -1.12 -7.52
CA LEU A 118 4.33 -0.55 -8.02
C LEU A 118 3.87 0.70 -7.28
N GLU A 119 4.52 1.09 -6.17
CA GLU A 119 4.01 2.18 -5.32
C GLU A 119 4.00 3.56 -6.00
N ASP A 120 4.67 3.71 -7.13
CA ASP A 120 4.65 4.92 -7.96
C ASP A 120 4.00 4.70 -9.33
N LYS A 121 3.25 3.60 -9.49
CA LYS A 121 2.61 3.21 -10.75
C LYS A 121 1.11 2.93 -10.55
N PRO A 122 0.32 3.98 -10.22
CA PRO A 122 -1.08 3.77 -9.84
C PRO A 122 -1.95 3.15 -10.93
N LYS A 123 -1.65 3.41 -12.22
CA LYS A 123 -2.40 2.79 -13.31
C LYS A 123 -2.21 1.28 -13.32
N GLU A 124 -1.00 0.81 -13.07
CA GLU A 124 -0.70 -0.62 -13.01
C GLU A 124 -1.34 -1.26 -11.78
N VAL A 125 -1.29 -0.58 -10.62
CA VAL A 125 -1.96 -1.05 -9.40
C VAL A 125 -3.45 -1.24 -9.66
N LEU A 126 -4.11 -0.25 -10.25
CA LEU A 126 -5.54 -0.32 -10.56
C LEU A 126 -5.84 -1.46 -11.54
N HIS A 127 -4.97 -1.65 -12.54
CA HIS A 127 -5.10 -2.77 -13.48
C HIS A 127 -5.10 -4.12 -12.76
N TYR A 128 -4.16 -4.35 -11.86
CA TYR A 128 -4.06 -5.62 -11.14
C TYR A 128 -5.21 -5.82 -10.15
N LEU A 129 -5.67 -4.75 -9.49
CA LEU A 129 -6.87 -4.84 -8.66
C LEU A 129 -8.08 -5.31 -9.47
N LYS A 130 -8.32 -4.68 -10.62
CA LYS A 130 -9.45 -5.06 -11.49
C LYS A 130 -9.31 -6.47 -12.04
N LYS A 131 -8.09 -6.88 -12.37
CA LYS A 131 -7.83 -8.20 -12.95
C LYS A 131 -8.06 -9.32 -11.94
N PHE A 132 -7.66 -9.15 -10.68
CA PHE A 132 -7.64 -10.25 -9.72
C PHE A 132 -8.75 -10.19 -8.67
N CYS A 133 -9.29 -9.01 -8.38
CA CYS A 133 -10.35 -8.86 -7.37
C CYS A 133 -11.77 -8.91 -7.94
N PHE A 134 -11.90 -8.85 -9.27
CA PHE A 134 -13.21 -8.75 -9.91
C PHE A 134 -13.38 -9.65 -11.12
#